data_5c582fc80589ba3a4c065f2a6ecc9249
#
_entry.id   5c582fc80589ba3a4c065f2a6ecc9249
#
_cell.length_a   1.000
_cell.length_b   1.000
_cell.length_c   1.000
_cell.angle_alpha   90.00
_cell.angle_beta   90.00
_cell.angle_gamma   90.00
#
_symmetry.space_group_name_H-M   'P 1'
#
loop_
_entity.id
_entity.type
_entity.pdbx_description
1 polymer ?
#
loop_
_entity_poly.entity_id
_entity_poly.type
_entity_poly.pdbx_seq_one_letter_code
_entity_poly.pdbx_strand_id
1 'polypeptide(L)'
;NNAGKQNSLKKEEVVQAWDEGIKNPLKDFTYVRKDVKEERVVTPACLVESYPFKASDIVSEKKYADLNITEVILKNDLRILLRPTNDESQSIFVTAFGRGGTADLSDKDYPLYEGTGGYMEMGGVACIPYDTLSSFMQQEEISMNIAISNYWHDIMGMSPAAKARELFNLMYEKMCRPELCYEDFDEIRKDEMERFGKESVLEQMMKRASDRMLTNRLDSLMGNTVPRPALTKMDLERLDLDKIADYYCSLYSNPSQMTFVVTGKFDTDSIKELLTATFGR
;
A
#
# COMPACT_ATOMS: atom_id res chain seq x y z
N ASN A 1 0.34 -28.80 -15.10
CA ASN A 1 -0.67 -28.37 -16.08
C ASN A 1 -1.28 -29.56 -16.81
N ASN A 2 -2.35 -30.14 -16.27
CA ASN A 2 -3.22 -31.11 -16.93
C ASN A 2 -4.61 -30.49 -17.13
N ALA A 3 -4.68 -29.43 -17.90
CA ALA A 3 -5.93 -28.94 -18.46
C ALA A 3 -6.39 -29.96 -19.51
N GLY A 4 -7.29 -30.88 -19.14
CA GLY A 4 -7.88 -31.86 -20.06
C GLY A 4 -8.27 -33.19 -19.46
N LYS A 5 -7.93 -33.49 -18.20
CA LYS A 5 -8.52 -34.62 -17.47
C LYS A 5 -9.44 -34.07 -16.39
N GLN A 6 -10.73 -34.26 -16.54
CA GLN A 6 -11.65 -34.17 -15.42
C GLN A 6 -11.20 -35.20 -14.37
N ASN A 7 -10.38 -34.80 -13.42
CA ASN A 7 -10.16 -35.55 -12.19
C ASN A 7 -11.40 -35.36 -11.31
N SER A 8 -12.45 -36.10 -11.61
CA SER A 8 -13.54 -36.30 -10.67
C SER A 8 -13.01 -37.22 -9.56
N LEU A 9 -12.48 -36.64 -8.49
CA LEU A 9 -12.20 -37.38 -7.26
C LEU A 9 -13.50 -38.01 -6.80
N LYS A 10 -13.54 -39.35 -6.75
CA LYS A 10 -14.69 -40.04 -6.23
C LYS A 10 -14.72 -39.88 -4.71
N LYS A 11 -15.92 -39.75 -4.15
CA LYS A 11 -16.10 -39.58 -2.70
C LYS A 11 -15.39 -40.69 -1.90
N GLU A 12 -15.40 -41.91 -2.42
CA GLU A 12 -14.74 -43.09 -1.82
C GLU A 12 -13.20 -42.93 -1.78
N GLU A 13 -12.60 -42.37 -2.81
CA GLU A 13 -11.15 -42.12 -2.86
C GLU A 13 -10.72 -41.04 -1.85
N VAL A 14 -11.55 -40.03 -1.66
CA VAL A 14 -11.30 -38.97 -0.66
C VAL A 14 -11.42 -39.54 0.75
N VAL A 15 -12.44 -40.34 1.02
CA VAL A 15 -12.68 -41.00 2.35
C VAL A 15 -11.51 -41.95 2.64
N GLN A 16 -11.11 -42.77 1.66
CA GLN A 16 -10.00 -43.72 1.83
C GLN A 16 -8.69 -42.99 2.15
N ALA A 17 -8.35 -41.92 1.40
CA ALA A 17 -7.16 -41.11 1.65
C ALA A 17 -7.20 -40.44 3.04
N TRP A 18 -8.38 -40.00 3.48
CA TRP A 18 -8.58 -39.45 4.82
C TRP A 18 -8.36 -40.52 5.91
N ASP A 19 -8.97 -41.70 5.77
CA ASP A 19 -8.83 -42.79 6.73
C ASP A 19 -7.39 -43.34 6.80
N GLU A 20 -6.68 -43.38 5.66
CA GLU A 20 -5.26 -43.74 5.61
C GLU A 20 -4.39 -42.68 6.29
N GLY A 21 -4.68 -41.39 6.10
CA GLY A 21 -4.00 -40.29 6.77
C GLY A 21 -4.19 -40.31 8.30
N ILE A 22 -5.37 -40.67 8.77
CA ILE A 22 -5.66 -40.83 10.21
C ILE A 22 -4.96 -42.06 10.81
N LYS A 23 -4.92 -43.20 10.07
CA LYS A 23 -4.29 -44.44 10.52
C LYS A 23 -2.75 -44.38 10.51
N ASN A 24 -2.20 -43.59 9.60
CA ASN A 24 -0.77 -43.35 9.48
C ASN A 24 -0.47 -41.86 9.66
N PRO A 25 -0.67 -41.29 10.86
CA PRO A 25 -0.24 -39.92 11.09
C PRO A 25 1.27 -39.87 10.81
N LEU A 26 1.70 -38.81 10.12
CA LEU A 26 3.13 -38.52 9.87
C LEU A 26 3.87 -38.54 11.21
N LYS A 27 4.43 -39.67 11.57
CA LYS A 27 5.03 -39.90 12.90
C LYS A 27 6.30 -39.09 13.16
N ASP A 28 6.88 -38.49 12.12
CA ASP A 28 8.22 -37.89 12.20
C ASP A 28 8.28 -36.52 11.54
N PHE A 29 7.16 -35.75 11.51
CA PHE A 29 7.26 -34.35 11.20
C PHE A 29 7.73 -33.60 12.45
N THR A 30 8.99 -33.80 12.82
CA THR A 30 9.66 -32.90 13.74
C THR A 30 9.98 -31.65 12.94
N TYR A 31 9.13 -30.62 13.08
CA TYR A 31 9.49 -29.28 12.65
C TYR A 31 10.69 -28.86 13.50
N VAL A 32 11.88 -29.15 13.01
CA VAL A 32 13.09 -28.55 13.55
C VAL A 32 13.06 -27.11 13.10
N ARG A 33 12.50 -26.24 13.94
CA ARG A 33 12.70 -24.80 13.82
C ARG A 33 14.22 -24.63 13.82
N LYS A 34 14.82 -24.43 12.65
CA LYS A 34 16.15 -23.88 12.58
C LYS A 34 16.00 -22.54 13.28
N ASP A 35 16.61 -22.39 14.44
CA ASP A 35 16.84 -21.08 15.05
C ASP A 35 17.81 -20.35 14.09
N VAL A 36 17.27 -19.86 12.99
CA VAL A 36 17.91 -18.81 12.22
C VAL A 36 17.89 -17.66 13.21
N LYS A 37 19.06 -17.34 13.77
CA LYS A 37 19.24 -16.05 14.43
C LYS A 37 18.92 -15.02 13.36
N GLU A 38 17.69 -14.52 13.37
CA GLU A 38 17.33 -13.39 12.56
C GLU A 38 18.26 -12.26 13.01
N GLU A 39 19.24 -11.94 12.18
CA GLU A 39 20.06 -10.76 12.41
C GLU A 39 19.09 -9.57 12.42
N ARG A 40 19.05 -8.89 13.55
CA ARG A 40 18.18 -7.73 13.67
C ARG A 40 18.64 -6.68 12.68
N VAL A 41 17.75 -6.30 11.77
CA VAL A 41 18.03 -5.23 10.81
C VAL A 41 18.29 -3.94 11.58
N VAL A 42 19.39 -3.28 11.27
CA VAL A 42 19.71 -1.98 11.87
C VAL A 42 18.69 -0.96 11.38
N THR A 43 18.06 -0.27 12.33
CA THR A 43 17.08 0.77 11.98
C THR A 43 17.74 1.85 11.13
N PRO A 44 17.22 2.13 9.93
CA PRO A 44 17.78 3.17 9.06
C PRO A 44 17.73 4.54 9.71
N ALA A 45 18.83 5.30 9.63
CA ALA A 45 18.95 6.59 10.31
C ALA A 45 17.84 7.60 9.93
N CYS A 46 17.43 7.65 8.65
CA CYS A 46 16.37 8.53 8.19
C CYS A 46 15.00 8.24 8.82
N LEU A 47 14.74 6.99 9.26
CA LEU A 47 13.47 6.62 9.88
C LEU A 47 13.41 6.96 11.38
N VAL A 48 14.55 7.13 12.04
CA VAL A 48 14.62 7.52 13.48
C VAL A 48 15.02 8.98 13.68
N GLU A 49 15.28 9.70 12.60
CA GLU A 49 15.66 11.11 12.66
C GLU A 49 14.58 11.93 13.39
N SER A 50 15.03 12.82 14.26
CA SER A 50 14.15 13.69 15.03
C SER A 50 14.25 15.11 14.48
N TYR A 51 13.12 15.65 14.04
CA TYR A 51 13.03 17.02 13.58
C TYR A 51 12.54 17.93 14.70
N PRO A 52 13.02 19.19 14.76
CA PRO A 52 12.62 20.11 15.81
C PRO A 52 11.15 20.53 15.62
N PHE A 53 10.34 20.30 16.66
CA PHE A 53 8.99 20.84 16.73
C PHE A 53 9.03 22.35 16.90
N LYS A 54 8.20 23.06 16.13
CA LYS A 54 7.99 24.50 16.26
C LYS A 54 6.50 24.79 16.41
N ALA A 55 6.09 25.22 17.58
CA ALA A 55 4.70 25.58 17.83
C ALA A 55 4.19 26.67 16.88
N SER A 56 5.10 27.51 16.36
CA SER A 56 4.78 28.52 15.34
C SER A 56 4.34 27.95 14.00
N ASP A 57 4.57 26.67 13.73
CA ASP A 57 4.13 26.03 12.49
C ASP A 57 2.67 25.61 12.53
N ILE A 58 2.03 25.66 13.72
CA ILE A 58 0.59 25.48 13.89
C ILE A 58 -0.12 26.83 13.72
N VAL A 59 -1.02 26.90 12.75
CA VAL A 59 -1.85 28.08 12.48
C VAL A 59 -3.15 28.03 13.25
N SER A 60 -3.74 26.86 13.40
CA SER A 60 -5.03 26.65 14.06
C SER A 60 -5.09 25.30 14.74
N GLU A 61 -5.68 25.28 15.94
CA GLU A 61 -6.05 24.07 16.66
C GLU A 61 -7.50 24.20 17.11
N LYS A 62 -8.33 23.19 16.78
CA LYS A 62 -9.75 23.16 17.15
C LYS A 62 -10.13 21.80 17.67
N LYS A 63 -10.81 21.77 18.83
CA LYS A 63 -11.30 20.54 19.45
C LYS A 63 -12.79 20.35 19.19
N TYR A 64 -13.16 19.19 18.70
CA TYR A 64 -14.54 18.73 18.52
C TYR A 64 -14.84 17.70 19.61
N ALA A 65 -15.35 18.19 20.75
CA ALA A 65 -15.51 17.36 21.96
C ALA A 65 -16.44 16.15 21.72
N ASP A 66 -17.53 16.34 20.97
CA ASP A 66 -18.53 15.29 20.71
C ASP A 66 -17.96 14.12 19.89
N LEU A 67 -16.90 14.37 19.10
CA LEU A 67 -16.26 13.38 18.25
C LEU A 67 -14.93 12.89 18.81
N ASN A 68 -14.45 13.51 19.90
CA ASN A 68 -13.11 13.30 20.43
C ASN A 68 -12.02 13.54 19.38
N ILE A 69 -12.16 14.59 18.57
CA ILE A 69 -11.23 14.94 17.50
C ILE A 69 -10.57 16.28 17.81
N THR A 70 -9.25 16.32 17.64
CA THR A 70 -8.48 17.56 17.57
C THR A 70 -8.04 17.79 16.13
N GLU A 71 -8.48 18.89 15.53
CA GLU A 71 -8.05 19.35 14.22
C GLU A 71 -6.88 20.32 14.38
N VAL A 72 -5.83 20.11 13.61
CA VAL A 72 -4.65 20.98 13.56
C VAL A 72 -4.40 21.38 12.11
N ILE A 73 -4.22 22.67 11.86
CA ILE A 73 -3.81 23.20 10.55
C ILE A 73 -2.42 23.78 10.68
N LEU A 74 -1.52 23.33 9.82
CA LEU A 74 -0.13 23.81 9.77
C LEU A 74 0.03 25.00 8.81
N LYS A 75 1.15 25.70 8.88
CA LYS A 75 1.47 26.85 8.00
C LYS A 75 1.55 26.49 6.52
N ASN A 76 1.84 25.26 6.21
CA ASN A 76 1.85 24.74 4.83
C ASN A 76 0.47 24.23 4.40
N ASP A 77 -0.61 24.63 5.09
CA ASP A 77 -2.00 24.23 4.88
C ASP A 77 -2.30 22.73 5.15
N LEU A 78 -1.32 21.96 5.63
CA LEU A 78 -1.56 20.57 6.01
C LEU A 78 -2.62 20.48 7.11
N ARG A 79 -3.63 19.67 6.88
CA ARG A 79 -4.71 19.38 7.83
C ARG A 79 -4.49 18.05 8.52
N ILE A 80 -4.48 18.06 9.85
CA ILE A 80 -4.30 16.87 10.70
C ILE A 80 -5.54 16.73 11.59
N LEU A 81 -6.11 15.53 11.60
CA LEU A 81 -7.22 15.14 12.48
C LEU A 81 -6.73 14.05 13.43
N LEU A 82 -6.70 14.34 14.72
CA LEU A 82 -6.25 13.43 15.77
C LEU A 82 -7.45 12.92 16.55
N ARG A 83 -7.67 11.61 16.56
CA ARG A 83 -8.74 10.96 17.32
C ARG A 83 -8.16 9.88 18.22
N PRO A 84 -7.73 10.22 19.45
CA PRO A 84 -7.30 9.22 20.40
C PRO A 84 -8.45 8.30 20.80
N THR A 85 -8.18 7.01 20.91
CA THR A 85 -9.12 5.97 21.37
C THR A 85 -8.63 5.30 22.64
N ASN A 86 -9.53 4.62 23.35
CA ASN A 86 -9.20 3.87 24.56
C ASN A 86 -9.10 2.36 24.30
N ASP A 87 -8.83 1.97 23.04
CA ASP A 87 -8.72 0.57 22.66
C ASP A 87 -7.60 -0.15 23.44
N GLU A 88 -7.76 -1.45 23.62
CA GLU A 88 -6.71 -2.29 24.22
C GLU A 88 -5.48 -2.39 23.31
N SER A 89 -5.67 -2.21 22.01
CA SER A 89 -4.58 -2.11 21.04
C SER A 89 -3.65 -0.95 21.37
N GLN A 90 -2.35 -1.22 21.42
CA GLN A 90 -1.33 -0.18 21.57
C GLN A 90 -0.89 0.39 20.20
N SER A 91 -1.71 0.19 19.18
CA SER A 91 -1.39 0.59 17.81
C SER A 91 -2.01 1.94 17.45
N ILE A 92 -1.35 2.62 16.54
CA ILE A 92 -1.87 3.80 15.85
C ILE A 92 -2.14 3.46 14.39
N PHE A 93 -3.17 4.08 13.84
CA PHE A 93 -3.55 4.00 12.43
C PHE A 93 -3.50 5.41 11.84
N VAL A 94 -2.84 5.54 10.72
CA VAL A 94 -2.71 6.81 10.02
C VAL A 94 -3.21 6.63 8.59
N THR A 95 -4.05 7.56 8.14
CA THR A 95 -4.43 7.66 6.73
C THR A 95 -4.19 9.09 6.30
N ALA A 96 -3.32 9.28 5.31
CA ALA A 96 -3.18 10.54 4.62
C ALA A 96 -3.84 10.41 3.25
N PHE A 97 -4.81 11.25 2.94
CA PHE A 97 -5.53 11.21 1.68
C PHE A 97 -5.63 12.58 1.03
N GLY A 98 -5.53 12.59 -0.29
CA GLY A 98 -5.63 13.77 -1.13
C GLY A 98 -6.62 13.60 -2.27
N ARG A 99 -6.97 14.69 -2.92
CA ARG A 99 -7.80 14.70 -4.14
C ARG A 99 -6.94 14.47 -5.36
N GLY A 100 -7.55 13.87 -6.39
CA GLY A 100 -6.87 13.50 -7.62
C GLY A 100 -6.56 12.00 -7.65
N GLY A 101 -6.57 11.47 -8.84
CA GLY A 101 -6.37 10.04 -9.07
C GLY A 101 -6.52 9.71 -10.55
N THR A 102 -6.85 8.47 -10.85
CA THR A 102 -6.86 7.99 -12.23
C THR A 102 -7.99 8.55 -13.09
N ALA A 103 -9.01 9.21 -12.50
CA ALA A 103 -10.11 9.83 -13.27
C ALA A 103 -9.64 10.96 -14.19
N ASP A 104 -8.56 11.65 -13.82
CA ASP A 104 -7.99 12.76 -14.59
C ASP A 104 -7.12 12.30 -15.75
N LEU A 105 -6.81 10.99 -15.83
CA LEU A 105 -6.02 10.41 -16.90
C LEU A 105 -6.86 10.27 -18.19
N SER A 106 -6.23 10.50 -19.34
CA SER A 106 -6.82 10.18 -20.62
C SER A 106 -6.97 8.66 -20.78
N ASP A 107 -7.88 8.21 -21.67
CA ASP A 107 -8.03 6.78 -21.97
C ASP A 107 -6.73 6.15 -22.52
N LYS A 108 -5.86 6.94 -23.12
CA LYS A 108 -4.55 6.51 -23.63
C LYS A 108 -3.54 6.31 -22.49
N ASP A 109 -3.63 7.11 -21.44
CA ASP A 109 -2.66 7.12 -20.34
C ASP A 109 -3.12 6.25 -19.17
N TYR A 110 -4.43 6.05 -19.02
CA TYR A 110 -4.99 5.25 -17.93
C TYR A 110 -4.32 3.88 -17.77
N PRO A 111 -4.18 3.04 -18.82
CA PRO A 111 -3.56 1.72 -18.66
C PRO A 111 -2.08 1.77 -18.26
N LEU A 112 -1.42 2.90 -18.50
CA LEU A 112 0.01 3.08 -18.16
C LEU A 112 0.20 3.46 -16.68
N TYR A 113 -0.80 4.08 -16.06
CA TYR A 113 -0.66 4.64 -14.72
C TYR A 113 -1.61 4.05 -13.68
N GLU A 114 -2.59 3.22 -14.07
CA GLU A 114 -3.51 2.61 -13.09
C GLU A 114 -2.80 1.76 -12.03
N GLY A 115 -1.69 1.10 -12.39
CA GLY A 115 -0.87 0.27 -11.52
C GLY A 115 0.18 1.02 -10.68
N THR A 116 0.23 2.35 -10.77
CA THR A 116 1.28 3.18 -10.14
C THR A 116 1.48 2.87 -8.65
N GLY A 117 0.40 2.74 -7.87
CA GLY A 117 0.50 2.43 -6.44
C GLY A 117 1.31 1.16 -6.19
N GLY A 118 0.98 0.08 -6.88
CA GLY A 118 1.66 -1.22 -6.74
C GLY A 118 3.13 -1.16 -7.17
N TYR A 119 3.46 -0.50 -8.28
CA TYR A 119 4.85 -0.36 -8.72
C TYR A 119 5.69 0.45 -7.73
N MET A 120 5.11 1.49 -7.15
CA MET A 120 5.81 2.32 -6.18
C MET A 120 5.91 1.67 -4.79
N GLU A 121 5.01 0.77 -4.42
CA GLU A 121 5.14 -0.01 -3.18
C GLU A 121 6.37 -0.90 -3.16
N MET A 122 6.75 -1.48 -4.30
CA MET A 122 7.91 -2.35 -4.43
C MET A 122 9.24 -1.63 -4.35
N GLY A 123 9.25 -0.32 -4.46
CA GLY A 123 10.45 0.50 -4.29
C GLY A 123 10.81 0.71 -2.82
N GLY A 124 12.08 1.01 -2.56
CA GLY A 124 12.57 1.44 -1.25
C GLY A 124 12.22 2.89 -0.90
N VAL A 125 12.96 3.47 0.02
CA VAL A 125 12.88 4.89 0.40
C VAL A 125 14.26 5.43 0.75
N ALA A 126 14.57 6.65 0.36
CA ALA A 126 15.76 7.39 0.83
C ALA A 126 17.06 6.55 0.82
N CYS A 127 17.35 5.85 -0.26
CA CYS A 127 18.51 4.94 -0.41
C CYS A 127 18.46 3.67 0.47
N ILE A 128 17.27 3.27 0.93
CA ILE A 128 17.06 2.00 1.62
C ILE A 128 16.35 1.06 0.63
N PRO A 129 16.99 -0.03 0.20
CA PRO A 129 16.37 -1.01 -0.67
C PRO A 129 15.12 -1.63 -0.04
N TYR A 130 14.18 -2.06 -0.88
CA TYR A 130 12.90 -2.62 -0.43
C TYR A 130 13.05 -3.81 0.53
N ASP A 131 13.96 -4.73 0.27
CA ASP A 131 14.18 -5.91 1.14
C ASP A 131 14.58 -5.52 2.56
N THR A 132 15.48 -4.55 2.69
CA THR A 132 15.90 -4.02 4.00
C THR A 132 14.75 -3.29 4.67
N LEU A 133 13.99 -2.49 3.92
CA LEU A 133 12.84 -1.77 4.41
C LEU A 133 11.73 -2.73 4.86
N SER A 134 11.41 -3.73 4.05
CA SER A 134 10.40 -4.76 4.36
C SER A 134 10.76 -5.54 5.63
N SER A 135 12.03 -5.97 5.75
CA SER A 135 12.53 -6.65 6.95
C SER A 135 12.45 -5.76 8.19
N PHE A 136 12.80 -4.49 8.07
CA PHE A 136 12.66 -3.50 9.15
C PHE A 136 11.18 -3.31 9.54
N MET A 137 10.30 -3.13 8.59
CA MET A 137 8.87 -2.95 8.84
C MET A 137 8.28 -4.16 9.56
N GLN A 138 8.65 -5.36 9.15
CA GLN A 138 8.20 -6.59 9.80
C GLN A 138 8.70 -6.70 11.24
N GLN A 139 9.98 -6.38 11.51
CA GLN A 139 10.55 -6.44 12.87
C GLN A 139 9.96 -5.41 13.82
N GLU A 140 9.61 -4.24 13.33
CA GLU A 140 9.08 -3.13 14.13
C GLU A 140 7.54 -3.08 14.11
N GLU A 141 6.89 -4.10 13.52
CA GLU A 141 5.42 -4.20 13.41
C GLU A 141 4.80 -2.98 12.71
N ILE A 142 5.52 -2.42 11.75
CA ILE A 142 5.04 -1.31 10.91
C ILE A 142 4.44 -1.89 9.64
N SER A 143 3.30 -1.40 9.23
CA SER A 143 2.74 -1.66 7.91
C SER A 143 2.37 -0.37 7.20
N MET A 144 2.48 -0.37 5.88
CA MET A 144 2.13 0.77 5.04
C MET A 144 1.56 0.26 3.72
N ASN A 145 0.59 0.99 3.19
CA ASN A 145 -0.04 0.70 1.90
C ASN A 145 -0.29 2.02 1.15
N ILE A 146 -0.14 1.98 -0.17
CA ILE A 146 -0.39 3.10 -1.08
C ILE A 146 -1.56 2.74 -1.98
N ALA A 147 -2.54 3.63 -2.12
CA ALA A 147 -3.64 3.43 -3.03
C ALA A 147 -3.93 4.68 -3.87
N ILE A 148 -4.14 4.47 -5.16
CA ILE A 148 -4.59 5.50 -6.10
C ILE A 148 -5.93 5.05 -6.67
N SER A 149 -6.99 5.73 -6.27
CA SER A 149 -8.35 5.48 -6.73
C SER A 149 -8.72 6.42 -7.88
N ASN A 150 -9.96 6.38 -8.34
CA ASN A 150 -10.39 7.28 -9.42
C ASN A 150 -10.28 8.76 -9.04
N TYR A 151 -10.69 9.14 -7.84
CA TYR A 151 -10.84 10.55 -7.42
C TYR A 151 -9.99 10.97 -6.25
N TRP A 152 -9.31 10.03 -5.61
CA TRP A 152 -8.42 10.30 -4.47
C TRP A 152 -7.26 9.32 -4.49
N HIS A 153 -6.22 9.73 -3.82
CA HIS A 153 -5.06 8.91 -3.50
C HIS A 153 -4.84 8.93 -1.99
N ASP A 154 -4.33 7.86 -1.46
CA ASP A 154 -4.07 7.75 -0.02
C ASP A 154 -2.82 6.91 0.26
N ILE A 155 -2.24 7.17 1.42
CA ILE A 155 -1.22 6.34 2.04
C ILE A 155 -1.68 6.01 3.44
N MET A 156 -1.79 4.74 3.73
CA MET A 156 -2.18 4.24 5.05
C MET A 156 -0.97 3.65 5.76
N GLY A 157 -0.90 3.87 7.07
CA GLY A 157 0.14 3.32 7.92
C GLY A 157 -0.42 2.81 9.24
N MET A 158 0.21 1.78 9.78
CA MET A 158 -0.06 1.24 11.11
C MET A 158 1.25 0.91 11.80
N SER A 159 1.34 1.20 13.09
CA SER A 159 2.45 0.78 13.94
C SER A 159 2.04 0.70 15.40
N PRO A 160 2.84 0.07 16.27
CA PRO A 160 2.78 0.34 17.70
C PRO A 160 2.94 1.84 17.97
N ALA A 161 2.24 2.39 18.96
CA ALA A 161 2.32 3.83 19.29
C ALA A 161 3.76 4.28 19.62
N ALA A 162 4.58 3.39 20.19
CA ALA A 162 5.99 3.64 20.46
C ALA A 162 6.85 3.81 19.18
N LYS A 163 6.33 3.41 18.01
CA LYS A 163 7.01 3.47 16.70
C LYS A 163 6.39 4.54 15.77
N ALA A 164 5.63 5.46 16.35
CA ALA A 164 4.97 6.53 15.59
C ALA A 164 5.96 7.38 14.78
N ARG A 165 7.15 7.65 15.34
CA ARG A 165 8.19 8.43 14.66
C ARG A 165 8.68 7.73 13.40
N GLU A 166 9.03 6.46 13.54
CA GLU A 166 9.51 5.62 12.45
C GLU A 166 8.44 5.52 11.34
N LEU A 167 7.18 5.33 11.72
CA LEU A 167 6.06 5.30 10.77
C LEU A 167 5.91 6.64 10.04
N PHE A 168 5.89 7.78 10.75
CA PHE A 168 5.71 9.09 10.11
C PHE A 168 6.88 9.45 9.20
N ASN A 169 8.11 9.16 9.63
CA ASN A 169 9.28 9.37 8.80
C ASN A 169 9.21 8.46 7.55
N LEU A 170 8.85 7.19 7.71
CA LEU A 170 8.68 6.28 6.57
C LEU A 170 7.63 6.79 5.58
N MET A 171 6.46 7.23 6.07
CA MET A 171 5.43 7.82 5.22
C MET A 171 5.96 9.05 4.48
N TYR A 172 6.67 9.94 5.18
CA TYR A 172 7.26 11.13 4.56
C TYR A 172 8.28 10.77 3.47
N GLU A 173 9.19 9.82 3.76
CA GLU A 173 10.20 9.36 2.79
C GLU A 173 9.52 8.73 1.56
N LYS A 174 8.50 7.91 1.78
CA LYS A 174 7.76 7.26 0.69
C LYS A 174 7.00 8.26 -0.18
N MET A 175 6.44 9.31 0.42
CA MET A 175 5.75 10.38 -0.31
C MET A 175 6.70 11.27 -1.09
N CYS A 176 7.81 11.68 -0.47
CA CYS A 176 8.68 12.74 -0.99
C CYS A 176 9.96 12.24 -1.65
N ARG A 177 10.45 11.06 -1.27
CA ARG A 177 11.71 10.47 -1.74
C ARG A 177 11.60 8.97 -1.99
N PRO A 178 10.63 8.53 -2.80
CA PRO A 178 10.52 7.11 -3.13
C PRO A 178 11.76 6.67 -3.91
N GLU A 179 12.22 5.44 -3.67
CA GLU A 179 13.27 4.81 -4.46
C GLU A 179 12.68 3.85 -5.47
N LEU A 180 13.20 3.87 -6.70
CA LEU A 180 12.70 3.05 -7.80
C LEU A 180 13.47 1.74 -7.87
N CYS A 181 12.77 0.61 -8.00
CA CYS A 181 13.36 -0.69 -8.25
C CYS A 181 13.13 -1.10 -9.71
N TYR A 182 14.09 -0.83 -10.57
CA TYR A 182 14.01 -1.15 -12.01
C TYR A 182 14.05 -2.67 -12.25
N GLU A 183 14.79 -3.42 -11.43
CA GLU A 183 14.93 -4.86 -11.58
C GLU A 183 13.59 -5.56 -11.33
N ASP A 184 12.92 -5.28 -10.22
CA ASP A 184 11.61 -5.84 -9.88
C ASP A 184 10.55 -5.40 -10.88
N PHE A 185 10.59 -4.13 -11.31
CA PHE A 185 9.68 -3.62 -12.33
C PHE A 185 9.82 -4.36 -13.67
N ASP A 186 11.05 -4.58 -14.13
CA ASP A 186 11.32 -5.28 -15.38
C ASP A 186 10.93 -6.77 -15.28
N GLU A 187 11.12 -7.41 -14.12
CA GLU A 187 10.68 -8.79 -13.88
C GLU A 187 9.14 -8.89 -13.96
N ILE A 188 8.42 -8.02 -13.26
CA ILE A 188 6.95 -8.00 -13.30
C ILE A 188 6.44 -7.73 -14.70
N ARG A 189 7.01 -6.74 -15.40
CA ARG A 189 6.65 -6.43 -16.77
C ARG A 189 6.86 -7.63 -17.70
N LYS A 190 7.96 -8.37 -17.52
CA LYS A 190 8.26 -9.58 -18.27
C LYS A 190 7.25 -10.69 -17.99
N ASP A 191 6.93 -10.92 -16.72
CA ASP A 191 5.96 -11.93 -16.31
C ASP A 191 4.56 -11.64 -16.85
N GLU A 192 4.14 -10.38 -16.81
CA GLU A 192 2.87 -9.96 -17.43
C GLU A 192 2.89 -10.17 -18.95
N MET A 193 3.99 -9.82 -19.63
CA MET A 193 4.16 -10.05 -21.06
C MET A 193 4.08 -11.54 -21.41
N GLU A 194 4.69 -12.42 -20.62
CA GLU A 194 4.60 -13.87 -20.82
C GLU A 194 3.17 -14.38 -20.58
N ARG A 195 2.48 -13.84 -19.59
CA ARG A 195 1.07 -14.19 -19.31
C ARG A 195 0.18 -13.84 -20.49
N PHE A 196 0.32 -12.63 -21.06
CA PHE A 196 -0.39 -12.24 -22.28
C PHE A 196 -0.07 -13.13 -23.48
N GLY A 197 1.14 -13.68 -23.56
CA GLY A 197 1.54 -14.60 -24.64
C GLY A 197 0.98 -16.02 -24.49
N LYS A 198 0.63 -16.44 -23.28
CA LYS A 198 0.10 -17.79 -22.98
C LYS A 198 -1.42 -17.89 -23.06
N GLU A 199 -2.13 -16.77 -22.89
CA GLU A 199 -3.59 -16.73 -22.99
C GLU A 199 -4.03 -16.68 -24.47
N SER A 200 -4.99 -17.52 -24.84
CA SER A 200 -5.60 -17.41 -26.16
C SER A 200 -6.34 -16.08 -26.32
N VAL A 201 -6.41 -15.58 -27.54
CA VAL A 201 -7.14 -14.32 -27.84
C VAL A 201 -8.59 -14.39 -27.34
N LEU A 202 -9.22 -15.58 -27.44
CA LEU A 202 -10.58 -15.78 -26.98
C LEU A 202 -10.69 -15.70 -25.43
N GLU A 203 -9.75 -16.31 -24.70
CA GLU A 203 -9.70 -16.25 -23.23
C GLU A 203 -9.47 -14.81 -22.75
N GLN A 204 -8.55 -14.10 -23.38
CA GLN A 204 -8.33 -12.67 -23.09
C GLN A 204 -9.58 -11.84 -23.33
N MET A 205 -10.29 -12.08 -24.45
CA MET A 205 -11.54 -11.36 -24.75
C MET A 205 -12.64 -11.70 -23.77
N MET A 206 -12.80 -12.97 -23.38
CA MET A 206 -13.81 -13.39 -22.41
C MET A 206 -13.52 -12.84 -21.00
N LYS A 207 -12.27 -12.91 -20.53
CA LYS A 207 -11.85 -12.35 -19.25
C LYS A 207 -12.08 -10.84 -19.22
N ARG A 208 -11.62 -10.13 -20.24
CA ARG A 208 -11.83 -8.67 -20.37
C ARG A 208 -13.30 -8.29 -20.44
N ALA A 209 -14.13 -9.08 -21.13
CA ALA A 209 -15.56 -8.83 -21.19
C ALA A 209 -16.22 -9.03 -19.82
N SER A 210 -15.84 -10.06 -19.07
CA SER A 210 -16.35 -10.34 -17.73
C SER A 210 -15.92 -9.27 -16.72
N ASP A 211 -14.63 -8.96 -16.69
CA ASP A 211 -14.07 -7.94 -15.77
C ASP A 211 -14.65 -6.57 -16.11
N ARG A 212 -14.72 -6.22 -17.40
CA ARG A 212 -15.32 -4.97 -17.86
C ARG A 212 -16.81 -4.89 -17.55
N MET A 213 -17.57 -5.99 -17.68
CA MET A 213 -18.98 -6.01 -17.35
C MET A 213 -19.23 -5.78 -15.85
N LEU A 214 -18.41 -6.38 -14.99
CA LEU A 214 -18.48 -6.19 -13.55
C LEU A 214 -18.06 -4.78 -13.17
N THR A 215 -16.91 -4.31 -13.66
CA THR A 215 -16.38 -2.97 -13.39
C THR A 215 -17.33 -1.89 -13.89
N ASN A 216 -17.84 -2.00 -15.13
CA ASN A 216 -18.80 -1.04 -15.68
C ASN A 216 -20.10 -1.00 -14.87
N ARG A 217 -20.55 -2.14 -14.35
CA ARG A 217 -21.74 -2.18 -13.51
C ARG A 217 -21.52 -1.53 -12.15
N LEU A 218 -20.36 -1.75 -11.55
CA LEU A 218 -19.96 -1.08 -10.29
C LEU A 218 -19.78 0.41 -10.51
N ASP A 219 -19.09 0.80 -11.58
CA ASP A 219 -18.86 2.20 -11.93
C ASP A 219 -20.18 2.92 -12.21
N SER A 220 -21.11 2.28 -12.92
CA SER A 220 -22.45 2.83 -13.16
C SER A 220 -23.24 3.01 -11.86
N LEU A 221 -23.14 2.08 -10.91
CA LEU A 221 -23.76 2.18 -9.60
C LEU A 221 -23.14 3.28 -8.74
N MET A 222 -21.84 3.52 -8.92
CA MET A 222 -21.08 4.58 -8.23
C MET A 222 -21.16 5.93 -8.95
N GLY A 223 -21.90 6.03 -10.07
CA GLY A 223 -22.02 7.26 -10.85
C GLY A 223 -20.90 7.48 -11.88
N ASN A 224 -19.99 6.53 -12.04
CA ASN A 224 -18.97 6.56 -13.08
C ASN A 224 -19.55 6.01 -14.39
N THR A 225 -19.58 6.82 -15.44
CA THR A 225 -20.25 6.46 -16.71
C THR A 225 -19.30 6.06 -17.83
N VAL A 226 -17.99 6.18 -17.65
CA VAL A 226 -17.00 5.94 -18.71
C VAL A 226 -16.22 4.64 -18.43
N PRO A 227 -16.38 3.62 -19.28
CA PRO A 227 -15.56 2.40 -19.20
C PRO A 227 -14.09 2.75 -19.44
N ARG A 228 -13.22 2.36 -18.51
CA ARG A 228 -11.78 2.54 -18.65
C ARG A 228 -11.17 1.45 -19.53
N PRO A 229 -10.19 1.76 -20.37
CA PRO A 229 -9.50 0.77 -21.18
C PRO A 229 -8.67 -0.17 -20.30
N ALA A 230 -8.70 -1.46 -20.61
CA ALA A 230 -7.84 -2.44 -19.93
C ALA A 230 -6.42 -2.37 -20.49
N LEU A 231 -5.44 -2.68 -19.64
CA LEU A 231 -4.04 -2.85 -20.01
C LEU A 231 -3.89 -3.86 -21.15
N THR A 232 -3.11 -3.51 -22.17
CA THR A 232 -2.82 -4.37 -23.33
C THR A 232 -1.34 -4.72 -23.37
N LYS A 233 -0.99 -5.73 -24.20
CA LYS A 233 0.42 -6.07 -24.42
C LYS A 233 1.24 -4.88 -24.92
N MET A 234 0.65 -4.07 -25.82
CA MET A 234 1.31 -2.89 -26.35
C MET A 234 1.50 -1.80 -25.29
N ASP A 235 0.60 -1.71 -24.32
CA ASP A 235 0.76 -0.78 -23.19
C ASP A 235 1.88 -1.26 -22.26
N LEU A 236 2.02 -2.57 -22.02
CA LEU A 236 3.15 -3.13 -21.25
C LEU A 236 4.51 -2.80 -21.89
N GLU A 237 4.60 -2.81 -23.23
CA GLU A 237 5.82 -2.40 -23.95
C GLU A 237 6.15 -0.91 -23.78
N ARG A 238 5.13 -0.11 -23.44
CA ARG A 238 5.25 1.35 -23.27
C ARG A 238 5.39 1.78 -21.81
N LEU A 239 5.22 0.85 -20.87
CA LEU A 239 5.40 1.16 -19.46
C LEU A 239 6.82 1.67 -19.21
N ASP A 240 6.88 2.76 -18.43
CA ASP A 240 8.11 3.49 -18.15
C ASP A 240 8.08 3.89 -16.66
N LEU A 241 8.99 3.30 -15.87
CA LEU A 241 8.98 3.48 -14.41
C LEU A 241 9.25 4.94 -14.01
N ASP A 242 10.06 5.67 -14.76
CA ASP A 242 10.31 7.09 -14.48
C ASP A 242 9.03 7.92 -14.63
N LYS A 243 8.25 7.68 -15.67
CA LYS A 243 6.96 8.37 -15.87
C LYS A 243 5.92 7.96 -14.85
N ILE A 244 5.93 6.70 -14.42
CA ILE A 244 5.08 6.20 -13.33
C ILE A 244 5.45 6.94 -12.04
N ALA A 245 6.75 7.10 -11.76
CA ALA A 245 7.24 7.85 -10.61
C ALA A 245 6.88 9.34 -10.71
N ASP A 246 6.98 9.96 -11.88
CA ASP A 246 6.55 11.34 -12.09
C ASP A 246 5.06 11.53 -11.77
N TYR A 247 4.22 10.61 -12.24
CA TYR A 247 2.79 10.63 -11.91
C TYR A 247 2.55 10.45 -10.41
N TYR A 248 3.23 9.48 -9.78
CA TYR A 248 3.18 9.29 -8.33
C TYR A 248 3.58 10.55 -7.57
N CYS A 249 4.72 11.14 -7.92
CA CYS A 249 5.22 12.37 -7.28
C CYS A 249 4.25 13.54 -7.46
N SER A 250 3.55 13.63 -8.58
CA SER A 250 2.54 14.68 -8.79
C SER A 250 1.38 14.59 -7.79
N LEU A 251 1.09 13.40 -7.26
CA LEU A 251 0.04 13.17 -6.26
C LEU A 251 0.55 13.28 -4.83
N TYR A 252 1.73 12.71 -4.52
CA TYR A 252 2.17 12.51 -3.14
C TYR A 252 3.27 13.46 -2.66
N SER A 253 4.08 14.06 -3.54
CA SER A 253 5.25 14.82 -3.12
C SER A 253 4.93 16.12 -2.36
N ASN A 254 3.67 16.53 -2.36
CA ASN A 254 3.21 17.68 -1.60
C ASN A 254 2.21 17.27 -0.50
N PRO A 255 2.67 16.89 0.70
CA PRO A 255 1.81 16.50 1.81
C PRO A 255 0.79 17.56 2.22
N SER A 256 1.04 18.84 1.92
CA SER A 256 0.11 19.93 2.27
C SER A 256 -1.24 19.85 1.56
N GLN A 257 -1.31 19.14 0.44
CA GLN A 257 -2.56 18.90 -0.29
C GLN A 257 -3.38 17.73 0.26
N MET A 258 -2.87 17.06 1.30
CA MET A 258 -3.51 15.90 1.90
C MET A 258 -4.10 16.23 3.26
N THR A 259 -5.04 15.39 3.70
CA THR A 259 -5.56 15.40 5.06
C THR A 259 -5.07 14.16 5.78
N PHE A 260 -4.43 14.35 6.93
CA PHE A 260 -3.97 13.26 7.78
C PHE A 260 -5.00 12.96 8.86
N VAL A 261 -5.38 11.72 8.99
CA VAL A 261 -6.25 11.22 10.07
C VAL A 261 -5.47 10.20 10.87
N VAL A 262 -5.33 10.44 12.17
CA VAL A 262 -4.65 9.52 13.09
C VAL A 262 -5.65 9.05 14.13
N THR A 263 -5.77 7.73 14.26
CA THR A 263 -6.62 7.08 15.26
C THR A 263 -5.82 6.03 16.04
N GLY A 264 -6.21 5.75 17.27
CA GLY A 264 -5.56 4.75 18.10
C GLY A 264 -5.28 5.25 19.51
N LYS A 265 -4.50 4.48 20.25
CA LYS A 265 -4.15 4.83 21.65
C LYS A 265 -2.86 5.64 21.69
N PHE A 266 -2.99 6.93 21.84
CA PHE A 266 -1.84 7.83 21.89
C PHE A 266 -2.12 9.09 22.72
N ASP A 267 -1.05 9.76 23.12
CA ASP A 267 -1.11 11.11 23.65
C ASP A 267 -1.21 12.13 22.50
N THR A 268 -2.25 12.95 22.53
CA THR A 268 -2.57 13.89 21.43
C THR A 268 -1.46 14.91 21.20
N ASP A 269 -0.84 15.43 22.25
CA ASP A 269 0.21 16.45 22.11
C ASP A 269 1.49 15.83 21.54
N SER A 270 1.86 14.64 21.98
CA SER A 270 3.03 13.91 21.46
C SER A 270 2.90 13.60 19.97
N ILE A 271 1.74 13.11 19.51
CA ILE A 271 1.52 12.80 18.09
C ILE A 271 1.42 14.08 17.26
N LYS A 272 0.78 15.13 17.78
CA LYS A 272 0.72 16.45 17.16
C LYS A 272 2.13 17.01 16.90
N GLU A 273 3.00 16.97 17.92
CA GLU A 273 4.38 17.43 17.81
C GLU A 273 5.18 16.64 16.76
N LEU A 274 5.08 15.31 16.77
CA LEU A 274 5.76 14.45 15.80
C LEU A 274 5.32 14.76 14.37
N LEU A 275 4.00 14.81 14.11
CA LEU A 275 3.47 15.11 12.78
C LEU A 275 3.85 16.50 12.31
N THR A 276 3.73 17.52 13.19
CA THR A 276 4.13 18.88 12.86
C THR A 276 5.61 18.97 12.53
N ALA A 277 6.47 18.30 13.30
CA ALA A 277 7.90 18.27 13.04
C ALA A 277 8.26 17.54 11.74
N THR A 278 7.56 16.46 11.39
CA THR A 278 7.84 15.67 10.19
C THR A 278 7.27 16.31 8.92
N PHE A 279 6.02 16.77 8.93
CA PHE A 279 5.29 17.22 7.74
C PHE A 279 5.09 18.74 7.65
N GLY A 280 5.46 19.51 8.68
CA GLY A 280 5.39 20.97 8.69
C GLY A 280 6.62 21.68 8.11
N ARG A 281 7.57 20.90 7.61
CA ARG A 281 8.83 21.40 7.04
C ARG A 281 8.76 21.63 5.53
#